data_1d42790ec908a8c1846c488bfaa98ea6
#
_entry.id   1d42790ec908a8c1846c488bfaa98ea6
#
_cell.length_a   1.000
_cell.length_b   1.000
_cell.length_c   1.000
_cell.angle_alpha   90.00
_cell.angle_beta   90.00
_cell.angle_gamma   90.00
#
_symmetry.space_group_name_H-M   'P 1'
#
loop_
_entity.id
_entity.type
_entity.pdbx_description
1 polymer ?
#
loop_
_entity_poly.entity_id
_entity_poly.type
_entity_poly.pdbx_seq_one_letter_code
_entity_poly.pdbx_strand_id
1 'polypeptide(L)'
;LSALTLSCFKLIEQTGTTGCLALSLLNDDGIIAGCEGDLQSIFTQLAVKVLTGKASFMANPSMINARTNEIVLAHCTVGIAQTEQYIIRNHFETEMGIGIQGILPTGHVTLVKCGGECLDEYYLSTGTLTENTNYINMCRTQVRIKMDTPAEYFLKNPLGNHHILIQGNYEILLDEFLPVSYTHLRAH
;
A
#
# COMPACT_ATOMS: atom_id res chain seq x y z
N LEU A 1 -4.51 -6.18 20.40
CA LEU A 1 -4.97 -5.44 19.23
C LEU A 1 -4.22 -5.95 18.01
N SER A 2 -4.92 -6.44 17.00
CA SER A 2 -4.30 -7.03 15.80
C SER A 2 -4.16 -6.01 14.66
N ALA A 3 -5.05 -5.03 14.62
CA ALA A 3 -5.07 -3.99 13.59
C ALA A 3 -5.73 -2.70 14.08
N LEU A 4 -5.35 -1.57 13.49
CA LEU A 4 -5.96 -0.26 13.70
C LEU A 4 -5.80 0.63 12.46
N THR A 5 -6.57 1.70 12.39
CA THR A 5 -6.36 2.78 11.43
C THR A 5 -6.56 4.13 12.10
N LEU A 6 -5.88 5.16 11.59
CA LEU A 6 -5.99 6.54 12.05
C LEU A 6 -6.70 7.41 11.01
N SER A 7 -7.56 8.32 11.45
CA SER A 7 -8.05 9.43 10.63
C SER A 7 -6.97 10.51 10.57
N CYS A 8 -5.96 10.33 9.73
CA CYS A 8 -4.71 11.09 9.73
C CYS A 8 -4.91 12.60 9.60
N PHE A 9 -5.77 13.05 8.70
CA PHE A 9 -6.05 14.49 8.52
C PHE A 9 -6.70 15.12 9.74
N LYS A 10 -7.64 14.42 10.40
CA LYS A 10 -8.23 14.91 11.66
C LYS A 10 -7.19 15.00 12.78
N LEU A 11 -6.26 14.04 12.85
CA LEU A 11 -5.16 14.08 13.79
C LEU A 11 -4.29 15.32 13.56
N ILE A 12 -3.92 15.61 12.32
CA ILE A 12 -3.11 16.77 11.95
C ILE A 12 -3.80 18.08 12.33
N GLU A 13 -5.09 18.23 12.02
CA GLU A 13 -5.89 19.40 12.40
C GLU A 13 -5.92 19.64 13.90
N GLN A 14 -6.02 18.57 14.70
CA GLN A 14 -6.17 18.68 16.15
C GLN A 14 -4.84 18.85 16.88
N THR A 15 -3.76 18.29 16.36
CA THR A 15 -2.49 18.17 17.10
C THR A 15 -1.31 18.85 16.43
N GLY A 16 -1.43 19.24 15.15
CA GLY A 16 -0.31 19.80 14.38
C GLY A 16 0.79 18.79 14.04
N THR A 17 0.54 17.48 14.20
CA THR A 17 1.51 16.44 13.90
C THR A 17 0.88 15.27 13.13
N THR A 18 1.71 14.31 12.66
CA THR A 18 1.28 13.15 11.87
C THR A 18 1.44 11.86 12.66
N GLY A 19 0.64 10.84 12.30
CA GLY A 19 0.77 9.48 12.83
C GLY A 19 1.73 8.57 12.04
N CYS A 20 2.36 9.04 10.96
CA CYS A 20 3.05 8.18 10.00
C CYS A 20 4.17 7.35 10.61
N LEU A 21 4.99 7.93 11.49
CA LEU A 21 6.05 7.19 12.19
C LEU A 21 5.46 6.13 13.14
N ALA A 22 4.42 6.47 13.88
CA ALA A 22 3.79 5.52 14.80
C ALA A 22 3.17 4.34 14.03
N LEU A 23 2.48 4.60 12.91
CA LEU A 23 1.94 3.55 12.05
C LEU A 23 3.04 2.67 11.44
N SER A 24 4.15 3.27 11.02
CA SER A 24 5.33 2.55 10.52
C SER A 24 5.89 1.57 11.57
N LEU A 25 6.15 2.06 12.78
CA LEU A 25 6.69 1.25 13.89
C LEU A 25 5.71 0.14 14.32
N LEU A 26 4.41 0.41 14.38
CA LEU A 26 3.40 -0.60 14.69
C LEU A 26 3.38 -1.73 13.65
N ASN A 27 3.50 -1.39 12.35
CA ASN A 27 3.61 -2.40 11.30
C ASN A 27 4.88 -3.26 11.45
N ASP A 28 6.00 -2.69 11.89
CA ASP A 28 7.24 -3.42 12.19
C ASP A 28 7.06 -4.37 13.39
N ASP A 29 6.30 -3.96 14.39
CA ASP A 29 5.93 -4.79 15.55
C ASP A 29 4.85 -5.85 15.22
N GLY A 30 4.40 -5.92 13.97
CA GLY A 30 3.41 -6.88 13.48
C GLY A 30 1.95 -6.52 13.78
N ILE A 31 1.68 -5.31 14.26
CA ILE A 31 0.33 -4.75 14.39
C ILE A 31 -0.03 -4.05 13.07
N ILE A 32 -1.06 -4.50 12.38
CA ILE A 32 -1.49 -3.85 11.14
C ILE A 32 -1.97 -2.44 11.46
N ALA A 33 -1.28 -1.45 10.92
CA ALA A 33 -1.55 -0.04 11.22
C ALA A 33 -1.62 0.78 9.94
N GLY A 34 -2.82 1.19 9.57
CA GLY A 34 -3.09 1.92 8.34
C GLY A 34 -3.48 3.38 8.57
N CYS A 35 -3.44 4.12 7.48
CA CYS A 35 -3.74 5.54 7.42
C CYS A 35 -5.16 5.80 6.91
N GLU A 36 -5.63 7.04 7.04
CA GLU A 36 -6.82 7.60 6.40
C GLU A 36 -8.15 6.92 6.76
N GLY A 37 -8.20 6.07 7.78
CA GLY A 37 -9.43 5.39 8.17
C GLY A 37 -9.86 4.28 7.21
N ASP A 38 -9.01 3.84 6.27
CA ASP A 38 -9.33 2.85 5.24
C ASP A 38 -9.39 1.43 5.81
N LEU A 39 -10.59 1.03 6.23
CA LEU A 39 -10.85 -0.30 6.79
C LEU A 39 -10.67 -1.43 5.76
N GLN A 40 -10.96 -1.19 4.48
CA GLN A 40 -10.78 -2.19 3.43
C GLN A 40 -9.29 -2.49 3.22
N SER A 41 -8.43 -1.47 3.27
CA SER A 41 -6.98 -1.66 3.22
C SER A 41 -6.43 -2.36 4.46
N ILE A 42 -6.94 -2.05 5.66
CA ILE A 42 -6.61 -2.76 6.88
C ILE A 42 -6.97 -4.24 6.79
N PHE A 43 -8.18 -4.54 6.30
CA PHE A 43 -8.61 -5.92 6.07
C PHE A 43 -7.67 -6.63 5.07
N THR A 44 -7.34 -5.97 3.96
CA THR A 44 -6.44 -6.52 2.95
C THR A 44 -5.04 -6.81 3.54
N GLN A 45 -4.47 -5.87 4.30
CA GLN A 45 -3.18 -6.09 4.97
C GLN A 45 -3.23 -7.23 5.99
N LEU A 46 -4.33 -7.37 6.74
CA LEU A 46 -4.52 -8.47 7.68
C LEU A 46 -4.58 -9.82 6.96
N ALA A 47 -5.36 -9.93 5.88
CA ALA A 47 -5.42 -11.13 5.05
C ALA A 47 -4.04 -11.51 4.49
N VAL A 48 -3.32 -10.54 3.93
CA VAL A 48 -1.94 -10.71 3.47
C VAL A 48 -1.03 -11.24 4.58
N LYS A 49 -1.06 -10.61 5.75
CA LYS A 49 -0.23 -11.02 6.90
C LYS A 49 -0.51 -12.44 7.34
N VAL A 50 -1.78 -12.82 7.42
CA VAL A 50 -2.19 -14.17 7.82
C VAL A 50 -1.76 -15.22 6.81
N LEU A 51 -1.94 -14.93 5.52
CA LEU A 51 -1.68 -15.90 4.45
C LEU A 51 -0.19 -16.02 4.10
N THR A 52 0.54 -14.91 4.08
CA THR A 52 1.92 -14.89 3.60
C THR A 52 2.96 -14.80 4.71
N GLY A 53 2.56 -14.39 5.92
CA GLY A 53 3.47 -14.05 7.02
C GLY A 53 4.29 -12.78 6.78
N LYS A 54 4.07 -12.07 5.65
CA LYS A 54 4.88 -10.92 5.25
C LYS A 54 4.29 -9.60 5.73
N ALA A 55 5.18 -8.65 5.97
CA ALA A 55 4.81 -7.25 6.06
C ALA A 55 4.42 -6.72 4.68
N SER A 56 3.54 -5.73 4.65
CA SER A 56 3.04 -5.13 3.42
C SER A 56 3.03 -3.61 3.50
N PHE A 57 3.10 -2.97 2.34
CA PHE A 57 3.09 -1.53 2.20
C PHE A 57 1.77 -1.06 1.59
N MET A 58 1.00 -0.28 2.37
CA MET A 58 -0.22 0.38 1.94
C MET A 58 0.15 1.66 1.20
N ALA A 59 -0.25 1.80 -0.07
CA ALA A 59 0.13 2.95 -0.88
C ALA A 59 -0.90 3.35 -1.93
N ASN A 60 -0.83 4.63 -2.33
CA ASN A 60 -1.68 5.21 -3.38
C ASN A 60 -1.01 5.08 -4.76
N PRO A 61 -1.76 4.70 -5.82
CA PRO A 61 -1.32 4.88 -7.20
C PRO A 61 -1.24 6.38 -7.52
N SER A 62 -0.03 6.94 -7.42
CA SER A 62 0.20 8.39 -7.53
C SER A 62 0.61 8.84 -8.94
N MET A 63 1.10 7.92 -9.77
CA MET A 63 1.37 8.15 -11.20
C MET A 63 1.09 6.86 -11.97
N ILE A 64 0.42 6.98 -13.11
CA ILE A 64 0.07 5.84 -13.97
C ILE A 64 0.51 6.16 -15.38
N ASN A 65 1.30 5.27 -15.98
CA ASN A 65 1.72 5.34 -17.37
C ASN A 65 1.24 4.08 -18.12
N ALA A 66 0.09 4.18 -18.75
CA ALA A 66 -0.49 3.08 -19.51
C ALA A 66 0.36 2.67 -20.73
N ARG A 67 1.13 3.59 -21.32
CA ARG A 67 1.97 3.28 -22.50
C ARG A 67 3.16 2.38 -22.12
N THR A 68 3.79 2.65 -20.99
CA THR A 68 4.90 1.83 -20.48
C THR A 68 4.43 0.73 -19.56
N ASN A 69 3.13 0.65 -19.26
CA ASN A 69 2.54 -0.26 -18.28
C ASN A 69 3.21 -0.17 -16.90
N GLU A 70 3.39 1.06 -16.41
CA GLU A 70 4.07 1.36 -15.14
C GLU A 70 3.19 2.21 -14.24
N ILE A 71 3.33 2.00 -12.95
CA ILE A 71 2.73 2.84 -11.92
C ILE A 71 3.79 3.30 -10.93
N VAL A 72 3.56 4.43 -10.27
CA VAL A 72 4.27 4.81 -9.05
C VAL A 72 3.29 4.75 -7.89
N LEU A 73 3.59 3.89 -6.93
CA LEU A 73 2.89 3.86 -5.65
C LEU A 73 3.62 4.75 -4.66
N ALA A 74 2.88 5.54 -3.89
CA ALA A 74 3.46 6.44 -2.88
C ALA A 74 2.65 6.44 -1.59
N HIS A 75 3.34 6.45 -0.45
CA HIS A 75 2.78 6.70 0.89
C HIS A 75 3.85 7.09 1.91
N CYS A 76 3.44 7.49 3.12
CA CYS A 76 4.35 7.93 4.18
C CYS A 76 4.49 6.96 5.36
N THR A 77 3.89 5.76 5.29
CA THR A 77 3.70 4.83 6.43
C THR A 77 4.30 3.44 6.19
N VAL A 78 5.30 3.34 5.32
CA VAL A 78 6.01 2.06 5.12
C VAL A 78 6.66 1.61 6.44
N GLY A 79 6.57 0.33 6.77
CA GLY A 79 7.33 -0.24 7.88
C GLY A 79 8.84 -0.12 7.62
N ILE A 80 9.59 0.38 8.59
CA ILE A 80 11.04 0.61 8.46
C ILE A 80 11.77 -0.71 8.18
N ALA A 81 11.32 -1.79 8.81
CA ALA A 81 11.89 -3.13 8.61
C ALA A 81 11.72 -3.68 7.18
N GLN A 82 10.84 -3.09 6.36
CA GLN A 82 10.68 -3.45 4.95
C GLN A 82 11.68 -2.73 4.04
N THR A 83 12.48 -1.81 4.55
CA THR A 83 13.35 -0.93 3.78
C THR A 83 14.82 -1.30 3.92
N GLU A 84 15.62 -1.13 2.86
CA GLU A 84 17.08 -1.24 2.93
C GLU A 84 17.70 0.00 3.60
N GLN A 85 17.07 1.15 3.39
CA GLN A 85 17.44 2.43 3.98
C GLN A 85 16.18 3.27 4.15
N TYR A 86 16.19 4.18 5.11
CA TYR A 86 15.13 5.16 5.27
C TYR A 86 15.65 6.49 5.78
N ILE A 87 14.91 7.55 5.51
CA ILE A 87 15.08 8.86 6.13
C ILE A 87 13.73 9.38 6.62
N ILE A 88 13.80 10.15 7.69
CA ILE A 88 12.65 10.84 8.26
C ILE A 88 12.56 12.22 7.61
N ARG A 89 11.38 12.55 7.07
CA ARG A 89 11.10 13.84 6.43
C ARG A 89 9.83 14.43 7.01
N ASN A 90 9.51 15.67 6.66
CA ASN A 90 8.20 16.24 6.91
C ASN A 90 7.13 15.54 6.05
N HIS A 91 5.88 15.55 6.52
CA HIS A 91 4.74 15.08 5.74
C HIS A 91 4.59 15.90 4.45
N PHE A 92 4.30 15.24 3.33
CA PHE A 92 4.31 15.89 2.02
C PHE A 92 3.27 17.00 1.91
N GLU A 93 2.02 16.74 2.24
CA GLU A 93 0.90 17.65 1.97
C GLU A 93 0.82 18.81 2.96
N THR A 94 1.25 18.62 4.18
CA THR A 94 1.08 19.61 5.27
C THR A 94 2.38 20.24 5.71
N GLU A 95 3.52 19.68 5.30
CA GLU A 95 4.88 20.03 5.75
C GLU A 95 5.08 19.90 7.27
N MET A 96 4.06 19.45 8.01
CA MET A 96 4.10 19.23 9.45
C MET A 96 4.44 17.79 9.80
N GLY A 97 4.86 17.55 11.02
CA GLY A 97 5.11 16.23 11.56
C GLY A 97 6.14 15.42 10.76
N ILE A 98 5.95 14.11 10.69
CA ILE A 98 6.91 13.14 10.14
C ILE A 98 6.25 12.29 9.06
N GLY A 99 6.97 12.08 7.96
CA GLY A 99 6.72 11.05 6.95
C GLY A 99 7.97 10.20 6.74
N ILE A 100 7.80 8.92 6.46
CA ILE A 100 8.91 8.01 6.19
C ILE A 100 9.18 8.00 4.68
N GLN A 101 10.44 8.20 4.31
CA GLN A 101 10.96 7.92 2.98
C GLN A 101 11.82 6.66 3.05
N GLY A 102 11.27 5.54 2.64
CA GLY A 102 11.94 4.25 2.61
C GLY A 102 12.42 3.90 1.20
N ILE A 103 13.54 3.18 1.14
CA ILE A 103 14.06 2.54 -0.07
C ILE A 103 13.75 1.05 0.06
N LEU A 104 12.83 0.55 -0.76
CA LEU A 104 12.45 -0.86 -0.77
C LEU A 104 13.36 -1.64 -1.72
N PRO A 105 13.63 -2.93 -1.42
CA PRO A 105 14.35 -3.80 -2.35
C PRO A 105 13.64 -3.86 -3.71
N THR A 106 14.40 -3.79 -4.80
CA THR A 106 13.87 -4.01 -6.15
C THR A 106 13.60 -5.51 -6.39
N GLY A 107 12.71 -5.85 -7.33
CA GLY A 107 12.38 -7.22 -7.65
C GLY A 107 10.88 -7.47 -7.75
N HIS A 108 10.50 -8.75 -7.73
CA HIS A 108 9.09 -9.15 -7.85
C HIS A 108 8.24 -8.63 -6.68
N VAL A 109 7.06 -8.18 -7.03
CA VAL A 109 6.06 -7.70 -6.07
C VAL A 109 4.67 -8.23 -6.43
N THR A 110 3.81 -8.31 -5.42
CA THR A 110 2.38 -8.58 -5.59
C THR A 110 1.60 -7.38 -5.09
N LEU A 111 0.60 -6.94 -5.87
CA LEU A 111 -0.36 -5.92 -5.49
C LEU A 111 -1.71 -6.58 -5.27
N VAL A 112 -2.35 -6.24 -4.15
CA VAL A 112 -3.68 -6.74 -3.82
C VAL A 112 -4.53 -5.65 -3.16
N LYS A 113 -5.83 -5.67 -3.44
CA LYS A 113 -6.84 -4.87 -2.75
C LYS A 113 -8.12 -5.68 -2.65
N CYS A 114 -8.64 -5.84 -1.45
CA CYS A 114 -10.01 -6.29 -1.22
C CYS A 114 -10.91 -5.08 -1.07
N GLY A 115 -12.06 -5.10 -1.71
CA GLY A 115 -12.99 -3.97 -1.80
C GLY A 115 -14.41 -4.41 -2.13
N GLY A 116 -15.17 -3.50 -2.73
CA GLY A 116 -16.60 -3.69 -2.93
C GLY A 116 -17.42 -3.26 -1.71
N GLU A 117 -18.74 -3.21 -1.86
CA GLU A 117 -19.65 -2.76 -0.81
C GLU A 117 -19.65 -3.71 0.40
N CYS A 118 -19.52 -5.00 0.13
CA CYS A 118 -19.51 -6.07 1.15
C CYS A 118 -18.15 -6.78 1.25
N LEU A 119 -17.06 -6.16 0.79
CA LEU A 119 -15.76 -6.82 0.63
C LEU A 119 -15.82 -8.05 -0.29
N ASP A 120 -16.61 -7.98 -1.33
CA ASP A 120 -16.93 -9.08 -2.25
C ASP A 120 -16.17 -9.00 -3.58
N GLU A 121 -15.31 -8.00 -3.72
CA GLU A 121 -14.44 -7.81 -4.87
C GLU A 121 -12.96 -7.80 -4.44
N TYR A 122 -12.07 -8.21 -5.33
CA TYR A 122 -10.64 -8.04 -5.13
C TYR A 122 -9.91 -7.71 -6.43
N TYR A 123 -8.84 -6.95 -6.31
CA TYR A 123 -7.82 -6.76 -7.34
C TYR A 123 -6.57 -7.54 -6.92
N LEU A 124 -5.97 -8.27 -7.85
CA LEU A 124 -4.72 -9.01 -7.65
C LEU A 124 -3.88 -8.93 -8.92
N SER A 125 -2.64 -8.53 -8.77
CA SER A 125 -1.66 -8.46 -9.86
C SER A 125 -0.26 -8.63 -9.35
N THR A 126 0.63 -9.04 -10.22
CA THR A 126 2.08 -9.04 -9.99
C THR A 126 2.75 -7.94 -10.81
N GLY A 127 4.02 -7.73 -10.51
CA GLY A 127 4.88 -6.81 -11.22
C GLY A 127 6.31 -6.85 -10.72
N THR A 128 7.11 -5.95 -11.24
CA THR A 128 8.50 -5.77 -10.81
C THR A 128 8.71 -4.36 -10.29
N LEU A 129 9.11 -4.21 -9.03
CA LEU A 129 9.60 -2.97 -8.49
C LEU A 129 10.97 -2.67 -9.14
N THR A 130 11.01 -1.66 -9.98
CA THR A 130 12.18 -1.32 -10.79
C THR A 130 13.01 -0.18 -10.22
N GLU A 131 12.37 0.72 -9.46
CA GLU A 131 13.00 1.95 -8.98
C GLU A 131 12.30 2.50 -7.74
N ASN A 132 13.07 3.04 -6.80
CA ASN A 132 12.57 3.94 -5.76
C ASN A 132 12.68 5.37 -6.26
N THR A 133 11.56 6.05 -6.49
CA THR A 133 11.53 7.42 -7.01
C THR A 133 11.57 8.46 -5.89
N ASN A 134 11.74 9.72 -6.24
CA ASN A 134 11.76 10.83 -5.27
C ASN A 134 11.15 12.10 -5.87
N TYR A 135 9.91 12.01 -6.33
CA TYR A 135 9.17 13.17 -6.81
C TYR A 135 8.79 14.08 -5.64
N ILE A 136 8.99 15.38 -5.79
CA ILE A 136 8.77 16.37 -4.71
C ILE A 136 7.30 16.52 -4.33
N ASN A 137 6.41 16.28 -5.27
CA ASN A 137 4.95 16.47 -5.16
C ASN A 137 4.17 15.17 -4.82
N MET A 138 4.81 14.23 -4.15
CA MET A 138 4.19 12.97 -3.72
C MET A 138 4.58 12.63 -2.29
N CYS A 139 3.84 11.70 -1.68
CA CYS A 139 4.21 11.08 -0.41
C CYS A 139 5.62 10.50 -0.45
N ARG A 140 6.27 10.39 0.71
CA ARG A 140 7.73 10.28 0.79
C ARG A 140 8.32 8.96 0.33
N THR A 141 7.71 7.81 0.68
CA THR A 141 8.11 6.52 0.10
C THR A 141 7.43 6.34 -1.25
N GLN A 142 8.23 6.10 -2.29
CA GLN A 142 7.75 6.04 -3.68
C GLN A 142 8.43 4.89 -4.40
N VAL A 143 7.65 4.02 -5.01
CA VAL A 143 8.15 2.87 -5.76
C VAL A 143 7.53 2.82 -7.15
N ARG A 144 8.38 2.68 -8.18
CA ARG A 144 7.95 2.44 -9.56
C ARG A 144 7.83 0.95 -9.79
N ILE A 145 6.70 0.54 -10.34
CA ILE A 145 6.40 -0.85 -10.63
C ILE A 145 6.06 -0.99 -12.11
N LYS A 146 6.76 -1.89 -12.79
CA LYS A 146 6.37 -2.44 -14.08
C LYS A 146 5.32 -3.51 -13.84
N MET A 147 4.09 -3.30 -14.29
CA MET A 147 2.96 -4.20 -14.04
C MET A 147 2.95 -5.37 -15.03
N ASP A 148 2.50 -6.53 -14.56
CA ASP A 148 2.24 -7.70 -15.42
C ASP A 148 0.82 -7.65 -16.03
N THR A 149 -0.13 -7.00 -15.34
CA THR A 149 -1.47 -6.73 -15.85
C THR A 149 -1.60 -5.28 -16.33
N PRO A 150 -2.63 -4.91 -17.13
CA PRO A 150 -2.77 -3.55 -17.64
C PRO A 150 -2.92 -2.49 -16.55
N ALA A 151 -2.04 -1.50 -16.55
CA ALA A 151 -2.08 -0.36 -15.61
C ALA A 151 -3.32 0.54 -15.79
N GLU A 152 -4.06 0.39 -16.92
CA GLU A 152 -5.32 1.08 -17.15
C GLU A 152 -6.39 0.81 -16.09
N TYR A 153 -6.30 -0.30 -15.35
CA TYR A 153 -7.15 -0.56 -14.18
C TYR A 153 -7.19 0.66 -13.24
N PHE A 154 -6.04 1.23 -12.92
CA PHE A 154 -5.93 2.37 -12.02
C PHE A 154 -6.53 3.67 -12.58
N LEU A 155 -6.77 3.76 -13.89
CA LEU A 155 -7.38 4.92 -14.55
C LEU A 155 -8.89 4.78 -14.75
N LYS A 156 -9.40 3.55 -14.77
CA LYS A 156 -10.79 3.27 -15.13
C LYS A 156 -11.69 3.13 -13.91
N ASN A 157 -11.42 2.15 -13.08
CA ASN A 157 -12.28 1.84 -11.92
C ASN A 157 -11.52 1.08 -10.84
N PRO A 158 -10.56 1.70 -10.15
CA PRO A 158 -9.81 1.04 -9.09
C PRO A 158 -10.71 0.75 -7.88
N LEU A 159 -10.47 -0.35 -7.20
CA LEU A 159 -11.12 -0.72 -5.93
C LEU A 159 -10.61 0.15 -4.78
N GLY A 160 -11.02 1.41 -4.78
CA GLY A 160 -10.59 2.39 -3.80
C GLY A 160 -9.19 2.96 -4.07
N ASN A 161 -8.70 3.75 -3.13
CA ASN A 161 -7.50 4.56 -3.32
C ASN A 161 -6.22 3.78 -3.01
N HIS A 162 -6.13 3.15 -1.83
CA HIS A 162 -4.94 2.40 -1.44
C HIS A 162 -4.94 0.98 -2.01
N HIS A 163 -3.76 0.56 -2.44
CA HIS A 163 -3.44 -0.84 -2.76
C HIS A 163 -2.31 -1.33 -1.88
N ILE A 164 -2.28 -2.62 -1.63
CA ILE A 164 -1.34 -3.26 -0.72
C ILE A 164 -0.25 -3.94 -1.53
N LEU A 165 0.99 -3.49 -1.34
CA LEU A 165 2.19 -4.03 -1.97
C LEU A 165 2.86 -5.04 -1.03
N ILE A 166 3.25 -6.18 -1.58
CA ILE A 166 4.01 -7.23 -0.89
C ILE A 166 5.27 -7.55 -1.71
N GLN A 167 6.41 -7.61 -1.07
CA GLN A 167 7.65 -8.09 -1.68
C GLN A 167 7.56 -9.60 -1.97
N GLY A 168 7.78 -9.97 -3.24
CA GLY A 168 7.70 -11.36 -3.71
C GLY A 168 6.44 -11.64 -4.55
N ASN A 169 6.36 -12.86 -5.08
CA ASN A 169 5.21 -13.33 -5.85
C ASN A 169 4.34 -14.24 -4.99
N TYR A 170 3.14 -13.78 -4.68
CA TYR A 170 2.11 -14.48 -3.89
C TYR A 170 0.81 -14.64 -4.67
N GLU A 171 0.83 -14.45 -5.99
CA GLU A 171 -0.36 -14.48 -6.83
C GLU A 171 -1.14 -15.78 -6.67
N ILE A 172 -0.49 -16.93 -6.82
CA ILE A 172 -1.15 -18.24 -6.72
C ILE A 172 -1.82 -18.41 -5.35
N LEU A 173 -1.08 -18.14 -4.27
CA LEU A 173 -1.61 -18.30 -2.91
C LEU A 173 -2.84 -17.41 -2.65
N LEU A 174 -2.79 -16.17 -3.09
CA LEU A 174 -3.88 -15.22 -2.87
C LEU A 174 -5.05 -15.51 -3.80
N ASP A 175 -4.80 -15.92 -5.05
CA ASP A 175 -5.83 -16.25 -6.03
C ASP A 175 -6.58 -17.56 -5.66
N GLU A 176 -5.93 -18.48 -4.95
CA GLU A 176 -6.59 -19.66 -4.40
C GLU A 176 -7.48 -19.34 -3.19
N PHE A 177 -7.05 -18.41 -2.35
CA PHE A 177 -7.76 -18.07 -1.10
C PHE A 177 -8.91 -17.08 -1.32
N LEU A 178 -8.68 -16.00 -2.06
CA LEU A 178 -9.64 -14.90 -2.20
C LEU A 178 -10.98 -15.34 -2.83
N PRO A 179 -11.03 -16.16 -3.90
CA PRO A 179 -12.30 -16.62 -4.46
C PRO A 179 -13.14 -17.52 -3.52
N VAL A 180 -12.47 -18.27 -2.64
CA VAL A 180 -13.15 -19.13 -1.66
C VAL A 180 -13.77 -18.30 -0.54
N SER A 181 -13.14 -17.20 -0.18
CA SER A 181 -13.60 -16.26 0.86
C SER A 181 -14.57 -15.22 0.32
N TYR A 182 -14.48 -14.93 -0.99
CA TYR A 182 -15.26 -13.92 -1.72
C TYR A 182 -15.93 -14.60 -2.90
N THR A 183 -17.24 -14.70 -2.87
CA THR A 183 -18.03 -15.47 -3.84
C THR A 183 -18.10 -14.88 -5.24
N HIS A 184 -17.55 -13.68 -5.52
CA HIS A 184 -17.64 -13.05 -6.86
C HIS A 184 -16.52 -12.05 -7.17
N LEU A 185 -16.04 -12.15 -8.41
CA LEU A 185 -15.42 -11.14 -9.28
C LEU A 185 -14.02 -10.63 -8.94
N ARG A 186 -13.04 -11.23 -9.65
CA ARG A 186 -11.76 -10.59 -9.93
C ARG A 186 -12.01 -9.33 -10.77
N ALA A 187 -11.64 -8.15 -10.28
CA ALA A 187 -11.69 -6.91 -11.06
C ALA A 187 -10.61 -6.97 -12.16
N HIS A 188 -11.05 -6.96 -13.42
CA HIS A 188 -10.20 -7.01 -14.61
C HIS A 188 -9.90 -5.61 -15.15
#